data_b58f490de3b9bcbe02d6b308637eaf6d
#
_entry.id   b58f490de3b9bcbe02d6b308637eaf6d
#
_cell.length_a   1.000
_cell.length_b   1.000
_cell.length_c   1.000
_cell.angle_alpha   90.00
_cell.angle_beta   90.00
_cell.angle_gamma   90.00
#
_symmetry.space_group_name_H-M   'P 1'
#
loop_
_entity.id
_entity.type
_entity.pdbx_description
1 polymer ?
#
loop_
_entity_poly.entity_id
_entity_poly.type
_entity_poly.pdbx_seq_one_letter_code
_entity_poly.pdbx_strand_id
1 'polypeptide(L)'
;KLKTAGVIKYPHVFRWYAGKQGAAGKLQYGEFDLAPGSSYDDIIEALSAYAKADSVRLTFPEGTTAIAIAKKMEDAGLCSAEDFLKEANTGDFSQYRFWQYVPDDKDAPDRFLKCEGYLFPDTYDFLKDDNVHHYVETVYSHFDKQITDEMYAEMEKQGMTLSEVVTLASFVQEEAGNDQDDNVAQVFRNRLAEGSPYPNLQSNASSHVQS
;
A
#
# COMPACT_ATOMS: atom_id res chain seq x y z
N LYS A 1 -2.58 17.79 8.68
CA LYS A 1 -3.80 18.34 8.01
C LYS A 1 -4.66 19.16 9.00
N LEU A 2 -5.29 18.65 10.08
CA LEU A 2 -6.17 19.41 11.00
C LEU A 2 -5.49 20.65 11.62
N LYS A 3 -4.20 20.58 11.95
CA LYS A 3 -3.42 21.72 12.44
C LYS A 3 -3.19 22.75 11.33
N THR A 4 -2.85 22.29 10.15
CA THR A 4 -2.59 23.15 8.97
C THR A 4 -3.87 23.85 8.53
N ALA A 5 -5.02 23.19 8.62
CA ALA A 5 -6.34 23.76 8.37
C ALA A 5 -6.86 24.67 9.51
N GLY A 6 -6.10 24.86 10.59
CA GLY A 6 -6.50 25.73 11.70
C GLY A 6 -7.59 25.17 12.62
N VAL A 7 -8.02 23.93 12.40
CA VAL A 7 -9.10 23.28 13.15
C VAL A 7 -8.65 22.93 14.57
N ILE A 8 -7.42 22.44 14.73
CA ILE A 8 -6.85 22.12 16.05
C ILE A 8 -5.56 22.89 16.32
N LYS A 9 -5.39 23.36 17.54
CA LYS A 9 -4.19 24.07 17.98
C LYS A 9 -3.09 23.12 18.46
N TYR A 10 -3.45 22.04 19.13
CA TYR A 10 -2.55 21.10 19.80
C TYR A 10 -2.77 19.66 19.34
N PRO A 11 -2.12 19.19 18.27
CA PRO A 11 -2.31 17.85 17.71
C PRO A 11 -2.05 16.72 18.69
N HIS A 12 -1.03 16.86 19.56
CA HIS A 12 -0.68 15.84 20.55
C HIS A 12 -1.79 15.68 21.60
N VAL A 13 -2.39 16.79 22.03
CA VAL A 13 -3.52 16.77 22.98
C VAL A 13 -4.74 16.12 22.33
N PHE A 14 -5.03 16.46 21.09
CA PHE A 14 -6.12 15.83 20.34
C PHE A 14 -5.91 14.31 20.19
N ARG A 15 -4.71 13.87 19.81
CA ARG A 15 -4.39 12.44 19.68
C ARG A 15 -4.54 11.69 21.01
N TRP A 16 -4.04 12.27 22.09
CA TRP A 16 -4.20 11.71 23.44
C TRP A 16 -5.68 11.62 23.83
N TYR A 17 -6.45 12.69 23.59
CA TYR A 17 -7.88 12.75 23.89
C TYR A 17 -8.67 11.71 23.09
N ALA A 18 -8.45 11.63 21.78
CA ALA A 18 -9.06 10.62 20.90
C ALA A 18 -8.71 9.19 21.33
N GLY A 19 -7.48 8.97 21.77
CA GLY A 19 -7.05 7.68 22.33
C GLY A 19 -7.81 7.31 23.61
N LYS A 20 -8.00 8.28 24.52
CA LYS A 20 -8.75 8.10 25.78
C LYS A 20 -10.24 7.82 25.54
N GLN A 21 -10.83 8.39 24.51
CA GLN A 21 -12.20 8.14 24.07
C GLN A 21 -12.38 6.83 23.26
N GLY A 22 -11.31 6.05 23.04
CA GLY A 22 -11.35 4.84 22.21
C GLY A 22 -11.63 5.12 20.73
N ALA A 23 -11.44 6.36 20.30
CA ALA A 23 -11.75 6.81 18.94
C ALA A 23 -10.51 6.78 18.01
N ALA A 24 -9.29 6.57 18.54
CA ALA A 24 -8.05 6.68 17.76
C ALA A 24 -7.98 5.76 16.54
N GLY A 25 -8.62 4.58 16.60
CA GLY A 25 -8.72 3.64 15.48
C GLY A 25 -9.98 3.83 14.60
N LYS A 26 -10.82 4.81 14.93
CA LYS A 26 -12.08 5.07 14.21
C LYS A 26 -12.05 6.36 13.42
N LEU A 27 -10.98 7.15 13.56
CA LEU A 27 -10.82 8.41 12.84
C LEU A 27 -10.46 8.10 11.38
N GLN A 28 -11.29 8.56 10.46
CA GLN A 28 -11.13 8.35 9.02
C GLN A 28 -10.40 9.53 8.35
N TYR A 29 -9.80 9.23 7.20
CA TYR A 29 -9.27 10.22 6.28
C TYR A 29 -10.40 10.65 5.33
N GLY A 30 -10.41 11.90 4.91
CA GLY A 30 -11.40 12.42 3.99
C GLY A 30 -11.46 13.94 4.03
N GLU A 31 -12.35 14.54 3.24
CA GLU A 31 -12.71 15.94 3.30
C GLU A 31 -13.84 16.11 4.32
N PHE A 32 -13.64 17.02 5.26
CA PHE A 32 -14.58 17.27 6.36
C PHE A 32 -14.84 18.77 6.49
N ASP A 33 -16.09 19.14 6.57
CA ASP A 33 -16.51 20.49 6.95
C ASP A 33 -16.39 20.65 8.46
N LEU A 34 -15.23 21.11 8.90
CA LEU A 34 -14.92 21.36 10.31
C LEU A 34 -14.68 22.85 10.53
N ALA A 35 -15.52 23.46 11.38
CA ALA A 35 -15.36 24.86 11.72
C ALA A 35 -14.08 25.07 12.57
N PRO A 36 -13.31 26.16 12.35
CA PRO A 36 -12.25 26.57 13.25
C PRO A 36 -12.78 26.75 14.68
N GLY A 37 -12.17 26.07 15.66
CA GLY A 37 -12.60 26.11 17.06
C GLY A 37 -13.66 25.08 17.45
N SER A 38 -14.00 24.12 16.58
CA SER A 38 -14.79 22.95 16.95
C SER A 38 -14.22 22.24 18.17
N SER A 39 -15.08 21.72 19.04
CA SER A 39 -14.63 20.92 20.18
C SER A 39 -13.96 19.62 19.71
N TYR A 40 -13.12 19.02 20.55
CA TYR A 40 -12.50 17.72 20.21
C TYR A 40 -13.55 16.62 20.06
N ASP A 41 -14.67 16.71 20.78
CA ASP A 41 -15.77 15.75 20.65
C ASP A 41 -16.48 15.91 19.32
N ASP A 42 -16.79 17.14 18.88
CA ASP A 42 -17.38 17.39 17.56
C ASP A 42 -16.47 16.91 16.42
N ILE A 43 -15.15 17.12 16.56
CA ILE A 43 -14.16 16.66 15.59
C ILE A 43 -14.13 15.13 15.57
N ILE A 44 -14.11 14.46 16.72
CA ILE A 44 -14.14 13.00 16.82
C ILE A 44 -15.45 12.45 16.25
N GLU A 45 -16.56 13.07 16.56
CA GLU A 45 -17.87 12.68 16.05
C GLU A 45 -17.93 12.82 14.54
N ALA A 46 -17.52 13.95 13.97
CA ALA A 46 -17.47 14.17 12.53
C ALA A 46 -16.55 13.18 11.82
N LEU A 47 -15.32 12.98 12.33
CA LEU A 47 -14.36 12.03 11.77
C LEU A 47 -14.78 10.55 11.95
N SER A 48 -15.62 10.26 12.96
CA SER A 48 -16.13 8.91 13.22
C SER A 48 -17.51 8.68 12.57
N ALA A 49 -18.30 9.71 12.37
CA ALA A 49 -19.59 9.64 11.67
C ALA A 49 -19.38 9.36 10.18
N TYR A 50 -18.28 9.86 9.61
CA TYR A 50 -17.86 9.53 8.25
C TYR A 50 -17.57 8.02 8.09
N ALA A 51 -17.17 7.32 9.15
CA ALA A 51 -17.07 5.86 9.16
C ALA A 51 -18.43 5.13 9.11
N LYS A 52 -19.55 5.83 9.31
CA LYS A 52 -20.91 5.33 9.08
C LYS A 52 -21.46 5.69 7.69
N ALA A 53 -20.75 6.53 6.93
CA ALA A 53 -21.05 6.76 5.53
C ALA A 53 -20.85 5.45 4.77
N ASP A 54 -21.63 5.28 3.72
CA ASP A 54 -21.72 4.07 2.88
C ASP A 54 -20.31 3.60 2.43
N SER A 55 -19.72 2.68 3.17
CA SER A 55 -18.40 2.12 2.89
C SER A 55 -18.50 0.74 2.29
N VAL A 56 -17.58 0.43 1.41
CA VAL A 56 -17.43 -0.90 0.80
C VAL A 56 -16.19 -1.55 1.39
N ARG A 57 -16.36 -2.76 1.92
CA ARG A 57 -15.25 -3.57 2.40
C ARG A 57 -14.76 -4.49 1.30
N LEU A 58 -13.49 -4.37 0.94
CA LEU A 58 -12.83 -5.21 -0.05
C LEU A 58 -11.64 -5.92 0.57
N THR A 59 -11.50 -7.20 0.28
CA THR A 59 -10.32 -8.00 0.64
C THR A 59 -9.49 -8.26 -0.61
N PHE A 60 -8.21 -7.95 -0.53
CA PHE A 60 -7.20 -8.28 -1.53
C PHE A 60 -6.33 -9.40 -0.96
N PRO A 61 -6.56 -10.66 -1.38
CA PRO A 61 -5.70 -11.77 -0.95
C PRO A 61 -4.25 -11.60 -1.41
N GLU A 62 -3.35 -12.27 -0.73
CA GLU A 62 -1.95 -12.40 -1.16
C GLU A 62 -1.87 -12.95 -2.58
N GLY A 63 -0.89 -12.47 -3.36
CA GLY A 63 -0.75 -12.83 -4.78
C GLY A 63 -1.76 -12.14 -5.73
N THR A 64 -2.61 -11.23 -5.23
CA THR A 64 -3.54 -10.48 -6.09
C THR A 64 -2.79 -9.42 -6.90
N THR A 65 -2.89 -9.47 -8.23
CA THR A 65 -2.25 -8.48 -9.12
C THR A 65 -2.91 -7.12 -9.05
N ALA A 66 -2.17 -6.06 -9.42
CA ALA A 66 -2.71 -4.69 -9.49
C ALA A 66 -3.94 -4.60 -10.42
N ILE A 67 -3.94 -5.33 -11.54
CA ILE A 67 -5.09 -5.39 -12.46
C ILE A 67 -6.31 -6.01 -11.77
N ALA A 68 -6.12 -7.08 -11.00
CA ALA A 68 -7.22 -7.74 -10.29
C ALA A 68 -7.76 -6.85 -9.14
N ILE A 69 -6.88 -6.10 -8.46
CA ILE A 69 -7.29 -5.10 -7.46
C ILE A 69 -8.14 -4.01 -8.13
N ALA A 70 -7.64 -3.42 -9.22
CA ALA A 70 -8.36 -2.39 -9.97
C ALA A 70 -9.74 -2.87 -10.44
N LYS A 71 -9.81 -4.11 -10.92
CA LYS A 71 -11.10 -4.72 -11.31
C LYS A 71 -12.06 -4.87 -10.13
N LYS A 72 -11.57 -5.26 -8.95
CA LYS A 72 -12.40 -5.31 -7.73
C LYS A 72 -12.91 -3.94 -7.32
N MET A 73 -12.11 -2.88 -7.47
CA MET A 73 -12.54 -1.50 -7.20
C MET A 73 -13.66 -1.07 -8.14
N GLU A 74 -13.54 -1.40 -9.42
CA GLU A 74 -14.57 -1.13 -10.44
C GLU A 74 -15.86 -1.94 -10.19
N ASP A 75 -15.75 -3.23 -9.93
CA ASP A 75 -16.89 -4.11 -9.65
C ASP A 75 -17.64 -3.68 -8.37
N ALA A 76 -16.95 -3.07 -7.44
CA ALA A 76 -17.52 -2.48 -6.23
C ALA A 76 -18.14 -1.09 -6.45
N GLY A 77 -18.03 -0.51 -7.64
CA GLY A 77 -18.56 0.80 -7.99
C GLY A 77 -17.84 1.99 -7.33
N LEU A 78 -16.57 1.81 -6.97
CA LEU A 78 -15.76 2.85 -6.32
C LEU A 78 -15.11 3.78 -7.34
N CYS A 79 -14.49 3.22 -8.39
CA CYS A 79 -13.86 3.95 -9.49
C CYS A 79 -13.71 3.02 -10.70
N SER A 80 -13.34 3.55 -11.88
CA SER A 80 -12.97 2.69 -12.99
C SER A 80 -11.60 2.01 -12.74
N ALA A 81 -11.41 0.80 -13.27
CA ALA A 81 -10.14 0.10 -13.19
C ALA A 81 -9.00 0.91 -13.84
N GLU A 82 -9.30 1.60 -14.95
CA GLU A 82 -8.36 2.46 -15.65
C GLU A 82 -7.90 3.64 -14.78
N ASP A 83 -8.83 4.35 -14.13
CA ASP A 83 -8.50 5.49 -13.28
C ASP A 83 -7.70 5.03 -12.06
N PHE A 84 -8.04 3.89 -11.44
CA PHE A 84 -7.28 3.33 -10.33
C PHE A 84 -5.84 3.03 -10.73
N LEU A 85 -5.63 2.28 -11.82
CA LEU A 85 -4.30 1.93 -12.31
C LEU A 85 -3.50 3.17 -12.74
N LYS A 86 -4.14 4.12 -13.41
CA LYS A 86 -3.51 5.37 -13.80
C LYS A 86 -3.02 6.12 -12.56
N GLU A 87 -3.87 6.31 -11.57
CA GLU A 87 -3.50 7.02 -10.34
C GLU A 87 -2.40 6.27 -9.58
N ALA A 88 -2.51 4.96 -9.44
CA ALA A 88 -1.50 4.15 -8.77
C ALA A 88 -0.12 4.21 -9.44
N ASN A 89 -0.06 4.38 -10.76
CA ASN A 89 1.21 4.46 -11.50
C ASN A 89 1.76 5.89 -11.63
N THR A 90 0.91 6.91 -11.67
CA THR A 90 1.32 8.28 -12.02
C THR A 90 1.01 9.34 -10.97
N GLY A 91 0.25 8.99 -9.93
CA GLY A 91 -0.05 9.88 -8.80
C GLY A 91 1.18 10.26 -7.99
N ASP A 92 1.10 11.34 -7.24
CA ASP A 92 2.16 11.77 -6.32
C ASP A 92 1.95 11.18 -4.93
N PHE A 93 2.78 10.23 -4.55
CA PHE A 93 2.81 9.57 -3.26
C PHE A 93 4.16 9.75 -2.55
N SER A 94 4.89 10.81 -2.88
CA SER A 94 6.22 11.15 -2.36
C SER A 94 6.28 11.34 -0.84
N GLN A 95 5.12 11.49 -0.18
CA GLN A 95 5.01 11.53 1.28
C GLN A 95 5.32 10.18 1.94
N TYR A 96 5.30 9.06 1.21
CA TYR A 96 5.60 7.72 1.71
C TYR A 96 7.05 7.35 1.45
N ARG A 97 7.68 6.72 2.45
CA ARG A 97 9.10 6.36 2.37
C ARG A 97 9.39 5.38 1.25
N PHE A 98 8.52 4.39 1.01
CA PHE A 98 8.73 3.39 -0.03
C PHE A 98 8.77 3.99 -1.43
N TRP A 99 8.05 5.10 -1.67
CA TRP A 99 7.86 5.68 -2.99
C TRP A 99 9.16 6.06 -3.70
N GLN A 100 10.18 6.49 -2.95
CA GLN A 100 11.49 6.80 -3.49
C GLN A 100 12.27 5.58 -4.04
N TYR A 101 11.83 4.38 -3.66
CA TYR A 101 12.45 3.12 -4.11
C TYR A 101 11.66 2.45 -5.25
N VAL A 102 10.51 3.00 -5.61
CA VAL A 102 9.73 2.51 -6.76
C VAL A 102 10.43 2.95 -8.04
N PRO A 103 10.90 2.04 -8.90
CA PRO A 103 11.65 2.40 -10.11
C PRO A 103 10.79 3.24 -11.07
N ASP A 104 11.40 4.21 -11.73
CA ASP A 104 10.79 4.88 -12.88
C ASP A 104 10.81 3.96 -14.11
N ASP A 105 9.92 4.20 -15.07
CA ASP A 105 9.79 3.39 -16.30
C ASP A 105 11.10 3.26 -17.09
N LYS A 106 11.96 4.30 -17.04
CA LYS A 106 13.31 4.28 -17.68
C LYS A 106 14.30 3.35 -16.97
N ASP A 107 14.11 3.11 -15.67
CA ASP A 107 14.98 2.28 -14.84
C ASP A 107 14.49 0.82 -14.78
N ALA A 108 13.24 0.58 -15.16
CA ALA A 108 12.61 -0.73 -15.23
C ALA A 108 11.69 -0.84 -16.48
N PRO A 109 12.25 -0.82 -17.70
CA PRO A 109 11.48 -0.75 -18.96
C PRO A 109 10.60 -1.98 -19.20
N ASP A 110 10.92 -3.10 -18.59
CA ASP A 110 10.17 -4.36 -18.73
C ASP A 110 9.03 -4.48 -17.70
N ARG A 111 8.87 -3.48 -16.84
CA ARG A 111 7.80 -3.48 -15.83
C ARG A 111 6.52 -2.92 -16.43
N PHE A 112 5.50 -3.77 -16.53
CA PHE A 112 4.22 -3.39 -17.13
C PHE A 112 3.45 -2.33 -16.30
N LEU A 113 3.46 -2.48 -14.96
CA LEU A 113 2.81 -1.54 -14.04
C LEU A 113 3.77 -1.14 -12.90
N LYS A 114 3.98 0.16 -12.72
CA LYS A 114 4.82 0.71 -11.66
C LYS A 114 4.30 0.32 -10.25
N CYS A 115 2.98 0.25 -10.10
CA CYS A 115 2.31 -0.07 -8.83
C CYS A 115 2.35 -1.57 -8.46
N GLU A 116 2.73 -2.47 -9.38
CA GLU A 116 2.71 -3.91 -9.11
C GLU A 116 3.68 -4.28 -7.98
N GLY A 117 3.15 -5.04 -6.99
CA GLY A 117 3.86 -5.45 -5.79
C GLY A 117 3.83 -4.44 -4.64
N TYR A 118 3.33 -3.20 -4.84
CA TYR A 118 3.23 -2.19 -3.79
C TYR A 118 1.79 -1.98 -3.27
N LEU A 119 0.82 -2.68 -3.83
CA LEU A 119 -0.56 -2.70 -3.36
C LEU A 119 -0.71 -3.82 -2.33
N PHE A 120 -0.54 -3.49 -1.03
CA PHE A 120 -0.45 -4.48 0.04
C PHE A 120 -1.73 -5.32 0.17
N PRO A 121 -1.63 -6.66 0.26
CA PRO A 121 -2.78 -7.54 0.46
C PRO A 121 -3.33 -7.41 1.88
N ASP A 122 -4.58 -6.99 2.00
CA ASP A 122 -5.30 -6.87 3.26
C ASP A 122 -6.80 -6.65 3.00
N THR A 123 -7.56 -6.44 4.06
CA THR A 123 -8.97 -6.02 4.00
C THR A 123 -9.09 -4.54 4.30
N TYR A 124 -9.65 -3.81 3.36
CA TYR A 124 -9.81 -2.35 3.39
C TYR A 124 -11.27 -1.96 3.42
N ASP A 125 -11.58 -0.89 4.14
CA ASP A 125 -12.86 -0.20 4.10
C ASP A 125 -12.71 1.08 3.26
N PHE A 126 -13.32 1.10 2.07
CA PHE A 126 -13.33 2.24 1.17
C PHE A 126 -14.65 3.00 1.27
N LEU A 127 -14.58 4.31 1.40
CA LEU A 127 -15.78 5.15 1.35
C LEU A 127 -16.28 5.22 -0.09
N LYS A 128 -17.59 5.09 -0.29
CA LYS A 128 -18.19 5.44 -1.58
C LYS A 128 -18.07 6.95 -1.81
N ASP A 129 -18.04 7.34 -3.06
CA ASP A 129 -17.96 8.73 -3.50
C ASP A 129 -16.69 9.49 -3.05
N ASP A 130 -15.64 8.77 -2.65
CA ASP A 130 -14.32 9.34 -2.42
C ASP A 130 -13.54 9.44 -3.75
N ASN A 131 -12.44 10.18 -3.74
CA ASN A 131 -11.62 10.32 -4.95
C ASN A 131 -10.63 9.15 -5.11
N VAL A 132 -10.25 8.89 -6.35
CA VAL A 132 -9.35 7.77 -6.71
C VAL A 132 -8.00 7.87 -6.00
N HIS A 133 -7.46 9.09 -5.81
CA HIS A 133 -6.21 9.30 -5.10
C HIS A 133 -6.27 8.75 -3.66
N HIS A 134 -7.35 9.02 -2.94
CA HIS A 134 -7.54 8.50 -1.58
C HIS A 134 -7.68 6.98 -1.54
N TYR A 135 -8.28 6.36 -2.55
CA TYR A 135 -8.33 4.90 -2.63
C TYR A 135 -6.94 4.30 -2.76
N VAL A 136 -6.12 4.82 -3.65
CA VAL A 136 -4.73 4.39 -3.80
C VAL A 136 -3.91 4.72 -2.55
N GLU A 137 -4.06 5.94 -2.00
CA GLU A 137 -3.39 6.37 -0.76
C GLU A 137 -3.68 5.42 0.41
N THR A 138 -4.90 4.92 0.53
CA THR A 138 -5.29 3.96 1.58
C THR A 138 -4.42 2.70 1.51
N VAL A 139 -4.27 2.12 0.33
CA VAL A 139 -3.49 0.90 0.13
C VAL A 139 -2.00 1.16 0.28
N TYR A 140 -1.49 2.25 -0.30
CA TYR A 140 -0.08 2.64 -0.20
C TYR A 140 0.37 3.02 1.20
N SER A 141 -0.49 3.74 1.95
CA SER A 141 -0.17 4.04 3.35
C SER A 141 -0.07 2.79 4.21
N HIS A 142 -0.82 1.74 3.85
CA HIS A 142 -0.72 0.46 4.52
C HIS A 142 0.59 -0.24 4.18
N PHE A 143 0.96 -0.32 2.90
CA PHE A 143 2.26 -0.84 2.47
C PHE A 143 3.42 -0.14 3.20
N ASP A 144 3.43 1.20 3.22
CA ASP A 144 4.50 1.99 3.87
C ASP A 144 4.64 1.67 5.37
N LYS A 145 3.52 1.38 6.05
CA LYS A 145 3.52 0.99 7.47
C LYS A 145 4.03 -0.43 7.70
N GLN A 146 3.85 -1.34 6.75
CA GLN A 146 4.31 -2.72 6.87
C GLN A 146 5.82 -2.85 6.67
N ILE A 147 6.44 -1.97 5.89
CA ILE A 147 7.89 -1.99 5.69
C ILE A 147 8.56 -1.23 6.84
N THR A 148 9.09 -1.99 7.81
CA THR A 148 9.68 -1.43 9.03
C THR A 148 11.09 -0.89 8.83
N ASP A 149 11.58 -0.10 9.80
CA ASP A 149 12.97 0.39 9.78
C ASP A 149 13.98 -0.76 9.81
N GLU A 150 13.66 -1.85 10.52
CA GLU A 150 14.50 -3.04 10.58
C GLU A 150 14.58 -3.74 9.22
N MET A 151 13.46 -3.78 8.46
CA MET A 151 13.45 -4.35 7.10
C MET A 151 14.31 -3.51 6.15
N TYR A 152 14.23 -2.19 6.21
CA TYR A 152 15.10 -1.30 5.43
C TYR A 152 16.58 -1.50 5.78
N ALA A 153 16.91 -1.58 7.07
CA ALA A 153 18.29 -1.83 7.51
C ALA A 153 18.82 -3.19 7.05
N GLU A 154 17.99 -4.23 7.05
CA GLU A 154 18.37 -5.55 6.57
C GLU A 154 18.55 -5.57 5.05
N MET A 155 17.70 -4.88 4.28
CA MET A 155 17.87 -4.69 2.84
C MET A 155 19.21 -4.02 2.51
N GLU A 156 19.55 -2.92 3.21
CA GLU A 156 20.82 -2.21 3.04
C GLU A 156 22.02 -3.13 3.32
N LYS A 157 21.98 -3.87 4.44
CA LYS A 157 23.02 -4.84 4.81
C LYS A 157 23.22 -5.94 3.77
N GLN A 158 22.15 -6.35 3.10
CA GLN A 158 22.18 -7.36 2.06
C GLN A 158 22.48 -6.78 0.66
N GLY A 159 22.61 -5.45 0.53
CA GLY A 159 22.83 -4.77 -0.74
C GLY A 159 21.64 -4.87 -1.70
N MET A 160 20.43 -5.05 -1.18
CA MET A 160 19.20 -5.17 -1.97
C MET A 160 18.36 -3.89 -1.88
N THR A 161 17.78 -3.51 -2.99
CA THR A 161 16.75 -2.46 -3.04
C THR A 161 15.38 -3.01 -2.64
N LEU A 162 14.47 -2.14 -2.21
CA LEU A 162 13.09 -2.54 -1.93
C LEU A 162 12.41 -3.16 -3.17
N SER A 163 12.68 -2.63 -4.37
CA SER A 163 12.15 -3.17 -5.63
C SER A 163 12.61 -4.61 -5.89
N GLU A 164 13.87 -4.91 -5.64
CA GLU A 164 14.40 -6.28 -5.77
C GLU A 164 13.78 -7.23 -4.76
N VAL A 165 13.58 -6.76 -3.52
CA VAL A 165 12.94 -7.57 -2.47
C VAL A 165 11.48 -7.84 -2.81
N VAL A 166 10.72 -6.83 -3.26
CA VAL A 166 9.31 -7.00 -3.68
C VAL A 166 9.21 -7.96 -4.87
N THR A 167 10.12 -7.82 -5.85
CA THR A 167 10.18 -8.73 -7.00
C THR A 167 10.50 -10.16 -6.56
N LEU A 168 11.48 -10.34 -5.68
CA LEU A 168 11.81 -11.67 -5.15
C LEU A 168 10.63 -12.28 -4.38
N ALA A 169 9.95 -11.47 -3.56
CA ALA A 169 8.79 -11.92 -2.81
C ALA A 169 7.64 -12.39 -3.72
N SER A 170 7.42 -11.72 -4.87
CA SER A 170 6.40 -12.14 -5.84
C SER A 170 6.71 -13.53 -6.44
N PHE A 171 7.98 -13.80 -6.76
CA PHE A 171 8.39 -15.14 -7.21
C PHE A 171 8.24 -16.21 -6.13
N VAL A 172 8.60 -15.87 -4.89
CA VAL A 172 8.44 -16.78 -3.75
C VAL A 172 6.96 -17.11 -3.55
N GLN A 173 6.09 -16.11 -3.60
CA GLN A 173 4.64 -16.29 -3.47
C GLN A 173 4.06 -17.24 -4.51
N GLU A 174 4.50 -17.13 -5.77
CA GLU A 174 4.01 -17.98 -6.88
C GLU A 174 4.53 -19.43 -6.78
N GLU A 175 5.76 -19.65 -6.33
CA GLU A 175 6.38 -20.97 -6.30
C GLU A 175 6.14 -21.75 -5.00
N ALA A 176 6.08 -21.07 -3.85
CA ALA A 176 6.06 -21.73 -2.55
C ALA A 176 4.64 -22.06 -2.07
N GLY A 177 3.62 -21.30 -2.51
CA GLY A 177 2.38 -21.27 -1.74
C GLY A 177 2.71 -20.88 -0.28
N ASN A 178 1.85 -21.20 0.66
CA ASN A 178 1.95 -20.62 2.01
C ASN A 178 2.88 -21.35 3.00
N ASP A 179 3.53 -22.46 2.63
CA ASP A 179 4.17 -23.35 3.62
C ASP A 179 5.71 -23.49 3.51
N GLN A 180 6.36 -22.90 2.50
CA GLN A 180 7.80 -23.09 2.25
C GLN A 180 8.56 -21.84 1.79
N ASP A 181 8.05 -20.66 2.08
CA ASP A 181 8.55 -19.38 1.59
C ASP A 181 10.04 -19.16 1.86
N ASP A 182 10.53 -19.48 3.06
CA ASP A 182 11.94 -19.30 3.43
C ASP A 182 12.88 -20.16 2.59
N ASN A 183 12.49 -21.41 2.32
CA ASN A 183 13.31 -22.33 1.53
C ASN A 183 13.38 -21.91 0.07
N VAL A 184 12.24 -21.48 -0.51
CA VAL A 184 12.16 -21.00 -1.90
C VAL A 184 12.91 -19.68 -2.04
N ALA A 185 12.76 -18.75 -1.12
CA ALA A 185 13.52 -17.50 -1.10
C ALA A 185 15.03 -17.75 -1.06
N GLN A 186 15.48 -18.69 -0.22
CA GLN A 186 16.91 -19.06 -0.16
C GLN A 186 17.43 -19.67 -1.46
N VAL A 187 16.63 -20.52 -2.13
CA VAL A 187 16.99 -21.09 -3.44
C VAL A 187 17.14 -20.00 -4.48
N PHE A 188 16.20 -19.05 -4.56
CA PHE A 188 16.28 -17.94 -5.51
C PHE A 188 17.48 -17.03 -5.24
N ARG A 189 17.78 -16.71 -3.99
CA ARG A 189 18.96 -15.93 -3.61
C ARG A 189 20.25 -16.65 -4.02
N ASN A 190 20.35 -17.95 -3.80
CA ASN A 190 21.51 -18.74 -4.21
C ASN A 190 21.68 -18.77 -5.74
N ARG A 191 20.57 -18.78 -6.51
CA ARG A 191 20.61 -18.72 -7.97
C ARG A 191 21.06 -17.37 -8.50
N LEU A 192 20.64 -16.28 -7.84
CA LEU A 192 21.02 -14.91 -8.22
C LEU A 192 22.41 -14.49 -7.73
N ALA A 193 23.04 -15.27 -6.84
CA ALA A 193 24.37 -14.97 -6.34
C ALA A 193 25.42 -14.94 -7.46
N GLU A 194 26.39 -14.02 -7.36
CA GLU A 194 27.49 -13.91 -8.30
C GLU A 194 28.26 -15.24 -8.37
N GLY A 195 28.54 -15.71 -9.59
CA GLY A 195 29.21 -16.98 -9.82
C GLY A 195 28.32 -18.22 -9.71
N SER A 196 27.03 -18.06 -9.52
CA SER A 196 26.07 -19.17 -9.55
C SER A 196 26.09 -19.87 -10.91
N PRO A 197 26.05 -21.23 -10.97
CA PRO A 197 25.90 -21.98 -12.22
C PRO A 197 24.50 -21.77 -12.84
N TYR A 198 23.59 -21.13 -12.15
CA TYR A 198 22.19 -20.84 -12.57
C TYR A 198 21.99 -19.34 -12.70
N PRO A 199 22.30 -18.72 -13.86
CA PRO A 199 22.27 -17.27 -14.03
C PRO A 199 20.84 -16.67 -14.05
N ASN A 200 19.82 -17.52 -14.06
CA ASN A 200 18.40 -17.12 -14.08
C ASN A 200 17.63 -17.81 -12.95
N LEU A 201 16.49 -17.23 -12.55
CA LEU A 201 15.61 -17.80 -11.52
C LEU A 201 15.11 -19.21 -11.90
N GLN A 202 14.98 -19.49 -13.20
CA GLN A 202 14.47 -20.78 -13.74
C GLN A 202 13.12 -21.17 -13.11
N SER A 203 12.26 -20.15 -12.92
CA SER A 203 10.91 -20.31 -12.40
C SER A 203 9.90 -20.17 -13.53
N ASN A 204 8.88 -21.01 -13.52
CA ASN A 204 7.75 -20.89 -14.44
C ASN A 204 6.85 -19.68 -14.10
N ALA A 205 6.96 -19.16 -12.88
CA ALA A 205 6.25 -17.96 -12.43
C ALA A 205 6.60 -16.73 -13.30
N SER A 206 7.83 -16.65 -13.83
CA SER A 206 8.24 -15.56 -14.72
C SER A 206 7.40 -15.44 -16.00
N SER A 207 6.70 -16.51 -16.42
CA SER A 207 5.82 -16.49 -17.60
C SER A 207 4.44 -15.90 -17.33
N HIS A 208 4.02 -15.82 -16.07
CA HIS A 208 2.71 -15.28 -15.68
C HIS A 208 2.76 -13.78 -15.35
N VAL A 209 3.94 -13.24 -15.10
CA VAL A 209 4.14 -11.80 -14.80
C VAL A 209 4.13 -10.96 -16.09
N GLN A 210 4.21 -11.60 -17.28
CA GLN A 210 4.25 -10.94 -18.59
C GLN A 210 2.95 -11.03 -19.40
N SER A 211 1.88 -11.60 -18.86
CA SER A 211 0.61 -11.78 -19.59
C SER A 211 -0.53 -10.93 -19.05
#